data_a339f4948e3967f44e9bef0d3fb8c5b4
#
_entry.id   a339f4948e3967f44e9bef0d3fb8c5b4
#
_cell.length_a   1.000
_cell.length_b   1.000
_cell.length_c   1.000
_cell.angle_alpha   90.00
_cell.angle_beta   90.00
_cell.angle_gamma   90.00
#
_symmetry.space_group_name_H-M   'P 1'
#
loop_
_entity.id
_entity.type
_entity.pdbx_description
1 polymer ?
#
loop_
_entity_poly.entity_id
_entity_poly.type
_entity_poly.pdbx_seq_one_letter_code
_entity_poly.pdbx_strand_id
1 'polypeptide(L)'
;MTFEEAIKTAIEYEIKVRDAYLNSLDDIRDKTGRHVFKVLGEEEQGHVDYLESKLTEWRKTGKLSSSKLSTVVPAQEIIEKGVKRLDDHRAENVYETELEMLKKALKMEQETSDFYRKMVTELKENGKFFEPFLEIEDGHTAIVQAELDYLTRSGTFFDFREFTLDD
;
A
#
# COMPACT_ATOMS: atom_id res chain seq x y z
N MET A 1 -3.53 -11.02 -22.02
CA MET A 1 -4.21 -11.26 -20.73
C MET A 1 -5.65 -10.78 -20.82
N THR A 2 -6.59 -11.62 -20.45
CA THR A 2 -7.99 -11.22 -20.37
C THR A 2 -8.24 -10.38 -19.11
N PHE A 3 -9.38 -9.68 -19.06
CA PHE A 3 -9.76 -8.91 -17.89
C PHE A 3 -9.89 -9.80 -16.63
N GLU A 4 -10.50 -10.97 -16.78
CA GLU A 4 -10.61 -11.94 -15.67
C GLU A 4 -9.25 -12.40 -15.16
N GLU A 5 -8.32 -12.71 -16.08
CA GLU A 5 -6.96 -13.08 -15.72
C GLU A 5 -6.23 -11.93 -15.01
N ALA A 6 -6.47 -10.70 -15.44
CA ALA A 6 -5.90 -9.52 -14.81
C ALA A 6 -6.38 -9.34 -13.38
N ILE A 7 -7.68 -9.54 -13.11
CA ILE A 7 -8.23 -9.49 -11.75
C ILE A 7 -7.61 -10.58 -10.87
N LYS A 8 -7.50 -11.80 -11.39
CA LYS A 8 -6.86 -12.90 -10.65
C LYS A 8 -5.40 -12.61 -10.31
N THR A 9 -4.67 -12.07 -11.27
CA THR A 9 -3.27 -11.70 -11.07
C THR A 9 -3.14 -10.57 -10.05
N ALA A 10 -4.05 -9.58 -10.11
CA ALA A 10 -4.10 -8.51 -9.13
C ALA A 10 -4.29 -9.07 -7.72
N ILE A 11 -5.20 -10.02 -7.54
CA ILE A 11 -5.43 -10.67 -6.25
C ILE A 11 -4.13 -11.31 -5.72
N GLU A 12 -3.38 -11.98 -6.58
CA GLU A 12 -2.10 -12.59 -6.20
C GLU A 12 -1.09 -11.54 -5.71
N TYR A 13 -0.97 -10.41 -6.41
CA TYR A 13 -0.10 -9.31 -5.99
C TYR A 13 -0.52 -8.74 -4.65
N GLU A 14 -1.82 -8.48 -4.47
CA GLU A 14 -2.35 -7.91 -3.22
C GLU A 14 -2.16 -8.86 -2.03
N ILE A 15 -2.37 -10.16 -2.23
CA ILE A 15 -2.13 -11.17 -1.19
C ILE A 15 -0.65 -11.17 -0.78
N LYS A 16 0.26 -11.09 -1.74
CA LYS A 16 1.69 -11.09 -1.49
C LYS A 16 2.11 -9.87 -0.64
N VAL A 17 1.60 -8.70 -0.98
CA VAL A 17 1.89 -7.47 -0.23
C VAL A 17 1.25 -7.52 1.15
N ARG A 18 -0.03 -7.92 1.24
CA ARG A 18 -0.74 -8.11 2.51
C ARG A 18 0.05 -9.01 3.46
N ASP A 19 0.49 -10.16 2.96
CA ASP A 19 1.23 -11.13 3.76
C ASP A 19 2.58 -10.57 4.21
N ALA A 20 3.25 -9.80 3.36
CA ALA A 20 4.50 -9.14 3.73
C ALA A 20 4.31 -8.20 4.92
N TYR A 21 3.21 -7.46 4.98
CA TYR A 21 2.91 -6.59 6.11
C TYR A 21 2.47 -7.37 7.35
N LEU A 22 1.44 -8.21 7.21
CA LEU A 22 0.80 -8.85 8.37
C LEU A 22 1.67 -9.94 9.01
N ASN A 23 2.42 -10.69 8.21
CA ASN A 23 3.30 -11.74 8.73
C ASN A 23 4.55 -11.17 9.41
N SER A 24 4.85 -9.89 9.19
CA SER A 24 5.99 -9.22 9.82
C SER A 24 5.69 -8.60 11.18
N LEU A 25 4.43 -8.53 11.58
CA LEU A 25 4.01 -7.79 12.78
C LEU A 25 4.72 -8.24 14.05
N ASP A 26 4.92 -9.55 14.23
CA ASP A 26 5.55 -10.08 15.44
C ASP A 26 7.06 -9.77 15.49
N ASP A 27 7.67 -9.47 14.35
CA ASP A 27 9.09 -9.17 14.25
C ASP A 27 9.41 -7.68 14.35
N ILE A 28 8.38 -6.83 14.36
CA ILE A 28 8.55 -5.38 14.46
C ILE A 28 8.50 -4.98 15.94
N ARG A 29 9.60 -4.42 16.43
CA ARG A 29 9.76 -4.00 17.82
C ARG A 29 9.17 -2.62 18.08
N ASP A 30 9.28 -1.72 17.11
CA ASP A 30 8.77 -0.37 17.24
C ASP A 30 7.23 -0.37 17.20
N LYS A 31 6.61 0.23 18.21
CA LYS A 31 5.15 0.28 18.34
C LYS A 31 4.48 1.03 17.18
N THR A 32 5.05 2.16 16.78
CA THR A 32 4.55 2.95 15.67
C THR A 32 4.72 2.19 14.36
N GLY A 33 5.90 1.56 14.16
CA GLY A 33 6.16 0.73 12.99
C GLY A 33 5.20 -0.44 12.87
N ARG A 34 4.89 -1.11 13.98
CA ARG A 34 3.89 -2.18 14.00
C ARG A 34 2.52 -1.68 13.60
N HIS A 35 2.13 -0.51 14.10
CA HIS A 35 0.85 0.12 13.74
C HIS A 35 0.78 0.44 12.24
N VAL A 36 1.85 1.02 11.69
CA VAL A 36 1.95 1.34 10.25
C VAL A 36 1.79 0.08 9.40
N PHE A 37 2.52 -0.99 9.72
CA PHE A 37 2.45 -2.26 8.99
C PHE A 37 1.05 -2.88 9.08
N LYS A 38 0.44 -2.81 10.25
CA LYS A 38 -0.93 -3.32 10.45
C LYS A 38 -1.94 -2.57 9.59
N VAL A 39 -1.87 -1.24 9.57
CA VAL A 39 -2.79 -0.41 8.78
C VAL A 39 -2.62 -0.71 7.29
N LEU A 40 -1.39 -0.77 6.80
CA LEU A 40 -1.13 -1.08 5.39
C LEU A 40 -1.57 -2.49 5.02
N GLY A 41 -1.30 -3.47 5.88
CA GLY A 41 -1.71 -4.86 5.64
C GLY A 41 -3.23 -5.03 5.63
N GLU A 42 -3.95 -4.35 6.51
CA GLU A 42 -5.42 -4.34 6.54
C GLU A 42 -5.99 -3.67 5.30
N GLU A 43 -5.36 -2.63 4.81
CA GLU A 43 -5.78 -1.96 3.58
C GLU A 43 -5.61 -2.89 2.37
N GLU A 44 -4.51 -3.62 2.29
CA GLU A 44 -4.30 -4.62 1.24
C GLU A 44 -5.31 -5.77 1.32
N GLN A 45 -5.69 -6.18 2.53
CA GLN A 45 -6.77 -7.17 2.71
C GLN A 45 -8.09 -6.63 2.13
N GLY A 46 -8.39 -5.37 2.36
CA GLY A 46 -9.56 -4.72 1.77
C GLY A 46 -9.53 -4.75 0.23
N HIS A 47 -8.36 -4.57 -0.37
CA HIS A 47 -8.19 -4.68 -1.83
C HIS A 47 -8.44 -6.11 -2.32
N VAL A 48 -7.96 -7.12 -1.59
CA VAL A 48 -8.21 -8.53 -1.92
C VAL A 48 -9.72 -8.80 -1.90
N ASP A 49 -10.40 -8.39 -0.84
CA ASP A 49 -11.85 -8.59 -0.69
C ASP A 49 -12.63 -7.91 -1.82
N TYR A 50 -12.26 -6.68 -2.15
CA TYR A 50 -12.87 -5.91 -3.23
C TYR A 50 -12.69 -6.62 -4.58
N LEU A 51 -11.46 -7.04 -4.90
CA LEU A 51 -11.15 -7.73 -6.16
C LEU A 51 -11.89 -9.07 -6.27
N GLU A 52 -11.95 -9.84 -5.20
CA GLU A 52 -12.69 -11.11 -5.17
C GLU A 52 -14.18 -10.89 -5.43
N SER A 53 -14.76 -9.87 -4.81
CA SER A 53 -16.16 -9.47 -5.03
C SER A 53 -16.40 -9.10 -6.50
N LYS A 54 -15.50 -8.31 -7.09
CA LYS A 54 -15.61 -7.91 -8.50
C LYS A 54 -15.41 -9.07 -9.46
N LEU A 55 -14.53 -10.00 -9.14
CA LEU A 55 -14.34 -11.21 -9.94
C LEU A 55 -15.62 -12.04 -9.96
N THR A 56 -16.26 -12.22 -8.82
CA THR A 56 -17.53 -12.94 -8.70
C THR A 56 -18.62 -12.27 -9.53
N GLU A 57 -18.75 -10.95 -9.44
CA GLU A 57 -19.71 -10.17 -10.20
C GLU A 57 -19.47 -10.29 -11.72
N TRP A 58 -18.22 -10.15 -12.14
CA TRP A 58 -17.84 -10.30 -13.56
C TRP A 58 -18.20 -11.67 -14.12
N ARG A 59 -17.93 -12.72 -13.38
CA ARG A 59 -18.24 -14.09 -13.80
C ARG A 59 -19.74 -14.34 -13.95
N LYS A 60 -20.56 -13.69 -13.13
CA LYS A 60 -22.02 -13.86 -13.17
C LYS A 60 -22.67 -13.05 -14.27
N THR A 61 -22.22 -11.83 -14.51
CA THR A 61 -22.94 -10.86 -15.32
C THR A 61 -22.16 -10.34 -16.54
N GLY A 62 -20.84 -10.50 -16.56
CA GLY A 62 -19.96 -9.88 -17.56
C GLY A 62 -19.90 -8.36 -17.44
N LYS A 63 -20.37 -7.83 -16.32
CA LYS A 63 -20.37 -6.37 -16.03
C LYS A 63 -19.96 -6.14 -14.59
N LEU A 64 -19.51 -4.91 -14.29
CA LEU A 64 -19.17 -4.50 -12.94
C LEU A 64 -20.04 -3.34 -12.50
N SER A 65 -20.59 -3.43 -11.30
CA SER A 65 -21.29 -2.31 -10.66
C SER A 65 -20.27 -1.27 -10.22
N SER A 66 -20.72 0.00 -10.17
CA SER A 66 -19.91 1.08 -9.66
C SER A 66 -19.76 0.95 -8.14
N SER A 67 -18.52 0.95 -7.65
CA SER A 67 -18.23 1.03 -6.23
C SER A 67 -16.92 1.78 -6.03
N LYS A 68 -16.79 2.43 -4.86
CA LYS A 68 -15.65 3.29 -4.58
C LYS A 68 -14.57 2.53 -3.82
N LEU A 69 -13.37 2.55 -4.34
CA LEU A 69 -12.18 2.10 -3.63
C LEU A 69 -11.64 3.26 -2.80
N SER A 70 -11.34 3.03 -1.53
CA SER A 70 -10.87 4.07 -0.61
C SER A 70 -9.52 3.72 -0.01
N THR A 71 -8.82 4.73 0.51
CA THR A 71 -7.55 4.56 1.19
C THR A 71 -7.48 5.48 2.41
N VAL A 72 -6.80 5.01 3.46
CA VAL A 72 -6.50 5.83 4.64
C VAL A 72 -5.12 6.49 4.53
N VAL A 73 -4.34 6.14 3.50
CA VAL A 73 -3.03 6.76 3.25
C VAL A 73 -3.27 8.17 2.72
N PRO A 74 -2.70 9.21 3.37
CA PRO A 74 -2.86 10.59 2.91
C PRO A 74 -2.19 10.83 1.56
N ALA A 75 -2.60 11.89 0.87
CA ALA A 75 -1.94 12.33 -0.34
C ALA A 75 -0.46 12.64 -0.08
N GLN A 76 0.38 12.45 -1.09
CA GLN A 76 1.83 12.65 -0.98
C GLN A 76 2.21 14.02 -0.42
N GLU A 77 1.49 15.07 -0.79
CA GLU A 77 1.72 16.43 -0.29
C GLU A 77 1.54 16.54 1.22
N ILE A 78 0.51 15.87 1.76
CA ILE A 78 0.24 15.84 3.21
C ILE A 78 1.35 15.09 3.94
N ILE A 79 1.81 13.97 3.37
CA ILE A 79 2.91 13.19 3.93
C ILE A 79 4.19 14.04 3.97
N GLU A 80 4.55 14.70 2.88
CA GLU A 80 5.74 15.54 2.80
C GLU A 80 5.71 16.67 3.84
N LYS A 81 4.58 17.35 3.99
CA LYS A 81 4.40 18.40 4.99
C LYS A 81 4.49 17.85 6.41
N GLY A 82 3.85 16.70 6.66
CA GLY A 82 3.87 16.05 7.97
C GLY A 82 5.28 15.64 8.37
N VAL A 83 6.04 15.04 7.49
CA VAL A 83 7.42 14.61 7.74
C VAL A 83 8.32 15.80 8.04
N LYS A 84 8.15 16.93 7.34
CA LYS A 84 8.93 18.16 7.60
C LYS A 84 8.69 18.76 8.98
N ARG A 85 7.50 18.53 9.57
CA ARG A 85 7.15 19.01 10.91
C ARG A 85 7.68 18.11 12.02
N LEU A 86 8.10 16.90 11.70
CA LEU A 86 8.61 15.96 12.70
C LEU A 86 9.97 16.43 13.18
N ASP A 87 10.16 16.39 14.50
CA ASP A 87 11.45 16.69 15.10
C ASP A 87 12.47 15.63 14.71
N ASP A 88 13.71 16.08 14.48
CA ASP A 88 14.82 15.16 14.21
C ASP A 88 15.23 14.44 15.50
N HIS A 89 14.51 13.40 15.84
CA HIS A 89 14.93 12.51 16.91
C HIS A 89 15.89 11.48 16.34
N ARG A 90 17.04 11.35 17.00
CA ARG A 90 17.93 10.20 16.76
C ARG A 90 17.66 9.21 17.87
N ALA A 91 16.99 8.11 17.54
CA ALA A 91 16.83 7.01 18.47
C ALA A 91 18.18 6.30 18.66
N GLU A 92 18.44 5.85 19.88
CA GLU A 92 19.62 5.06 20.19
C GLU A 92 19.59 3.66 19.58
N ASN A 93 18.39 3.22 19.16
CA ASN A 93 18.17 1.88 18.61
C ASN A 93 18.19 1.90 17.08
N VAL A 94 18.99 1.01 16.50
CA VAL A 94 19.00 0.76 15.07
C VAL A 94 18.03 -0.38 14.79
N TYR A 95 17.01 -0.14 14.00
CA TYR A 95 16.02 -1.14 13.61
C TYR A 95 16.39 -1.75 12.25
N GLU A 96 17.51 -2.49 12.19
CA GLU A 96 17.99 -3.11 10.94
C GLU A 96 16.98 -4.07 10.32
N THR A 97 16.31 -4.87 11.14
CA THR A 97 15.29 -5.80 10.70
C THR A 97 14.11 -5.06 10.06
N GLU A 98 13.65 -3.99 10.71
CA GLU A 98 12.56 -3.15 10.23
C GLU A 98 12.94 -2.42 8.94
N LEU A 99 14.21 -1.99 8.80
CA LEU A 99 14.71 -1.41 7.55
C LEU A 99 14.62 -2.42 6.39
N GLU A 100 15.03 -3.64 6.62
CA GLU A 100 14.95 -4.70 5.60
C GLU A 100 13.50 -5.03 5.24
N MET A 101 12.60 -5.05 6.22
CA MET A 101 11.17 -5.27 5.99
C MET A 101 10.56 -4.15 5.15
N LEU A 102 10.91 -2.88 5.42
CA LEU A 102 10.45 -1.74 4.62
C LEU A 102 10.98 -1.80 3.20
N LYS A 103 12.25 -2.16 3.01
CA LYS A 103 12.82 -2.32 1.66
C LYS A 103 12.11 -3.40 0.86
N LYS A 104 11.79 -4.52 1.51
CA LYS A 104 11.05 -5.61 0.89
C LYS A 104 9.62 -5.18 0.53
N ALA A 105 8.94 -4.51 1.45
CA ALA A 105 7.59 -3.97 1.21
C ALA A 105 7.60 -2.96 0.06
N LEU A 106 8.57 -2.05 0.05
CA LEU A 106 8.73 -1.06 -1.02
C LEU A 106 8.85 -1.73 -2.39
N LYS A 107 9.69 -2.76 -2.50
CA LYS A 107 9.85 -3.51 -3.74
C LYS A 107 8.53 -4.13 -4.20
N MET A 108 7.80 -4.74 -3.28
CA MET A 108 6.51 -5.37 -3.59
C MET A 108 5.45 -4.35 -4.01
N GLU A 109 5.41 -3.19 -3.34
CA GLU A 109 4.52 -2.09 -3.72
C GLU A 109 4.83 -1.56 -5.11
N GLN A 110 6.11 -1.41 -5.44
CA GLN A 110 6.54 -0.97 -6.78
C GLN A 110 6.15 -1.98 -7.85
N GLU A 111 6.35 -3.27 -7.59
CA GLU A 111 5.96 -4.34 -8.52
C GLU A 111 4.43 -4.35 -8.74
N THR A 112 3.66 -4.14 -7.68
CA THR A 112 2.20 -4.08 -7.75
C THR A 112 1.73 -2.84 -8.52
N SER A 113 2.32 -1.68 -8.26
CA SER A 113 2.05 -0.45 -9.03
C SER A 113 2.35 -0.63 -10.51
N ASP A 114 3.49 -1.24 -10.83
CA ASP A 114 3.90 -1.48 -12.21
C ASP A 114 2.93 -2.42 -12.93
N PHE A 115 2.44 -3.45 -12.22
CA PHE A 115 1.42 -4.33 -12.75
C PHE A 115 0.13 -3.56 -13.08
N TYR A 116 -0.37 -2.74 -12.16
CA TYR A 116 -1.57 -1.95 -12.43
C TYR A 116 -1.37 -0.95 -13.55
N ARG A 117 -0.22 -0.30 -13.63
CA ARG A 117 0.12 0.62 -14.73
C ARG A 117 0.06 -0.08 -16.07
N LYS A 118 0.58 -1.30 -16.14
CA LYS A 118 0.53 -2.14 -17.32
C LYS A 118 -0.91 -2.48 -17.70
N MET A 119 -1.74 -2.86 -16.74
CA MET A 119 -3.15 -3.21 -16.98
C MET A 119 -3.97 -2.01 -17.46
N VAL A 120 -3.75 -0.84 -16.88
CA VAL A 120 -4.39 0.41 -17.32
C VAL A 120 -4.07 0.68 -18.80
N THR A 121 -2.85 0.42 -19.23
CA THR A 121 -2.39 0.66 -20.59
C THR A 121 -2.88 -0.41 -21.57
N GLU A 122 -2.78 -1.68 -21.22
CA GLU A 122 -2.99 -2.80 -22.15
C GLU A 122 -4.44 -3.23 -22.31
N LEU A 123 -5.29 -3.06 -21.29
CA LEU A 123 -6.67 -3.57 -21.30
C LEU A 123 -7.71 -2.60 -21.89
N LYS A 124 -7.27 -1.49 -22.45
CA LYS A 124 -8.17 -0.47 -23.08
C LYS A 124 -9.28 -0.04 -22.13
N GLU A 125 -10.55 -0.19 -22.53
CA GLU A 125 -11.71 0.19 -21.70
C GLU A 125 -11.72 -0.51 -20.33
N ASN A 126 -11.40 -1.79 -20.31
CA ASN A 126 -11.35 -2.56 -19.07
C ASN A 126 -10.20 -2.12 -18.16
N GLY A 127 -9.18 -1.49 -18.71
CA GLY A 127 -8.06 -0.95 -17.93
C GLY A 127 -8.48 0.14 -16.96
N LYS A 128 -9.54 0.87 -17.25
CA LYS A 128 -10.07 1.92 -16.36
C LYS A 128 -10.42 1.41 -14.97
N PHE A 129 -10.81 0.15 -14.88
CA PHE A 129 -11.08 -0.50 -13.60
C PHE A 129 -9.87 -0.45 -12.66
N PHE A 130 -8.67 -0.52 -13.21
CA PHE A 130 -7.43 -0.56 -12.43
C PHE A 130 -6.84 0.82 -12.10
N GLU A 131 -7.38 1.92 -12.67
CA GLU A 131 -6.88 3.28 -12.40
C GLU A 131 -6.91 3.66 -10.91
N PRO A 132 -8.02 3.42 -10.16
CA PRO A 132 -8.04 3.71 -8.73
C PRO A 132 -7.02 2.88 -7.93
N PHE A 133 -6.80 1.63 -8.32
CA PHE A 133 -5.76 0.78 -7.70
C PHE A 133 -4.37 1.34 -7.93
N LEU A 134 -4.07 1.76 -9.16
CA LEU A 134 -2.78 2.37 -9.49
C LEU A 134 -2.52 3.61 -8.62
N GLU A 135 -3.51 4.48 -8.50
CA GLU A 135 -3.39 5.69 -7.69
C GLU A 135 -3.11 5.36 -6.23
N ILE A 136 -3.83 4.40 -5.65
CA ILE A 136 -3.66 3.97 -4.26
C ILE A 136 -2.30 3.29 -4.06
N GLU A 137 -1.89 2.40 -4.96
CA GLU A 137 -0.61 1.70 -4.84
C GLU A 137 0.59 2.64 -5.04
N ASP A 138 0.48 3.65 -5.90
CA ASP A 138 1.50 4.69 -5.99
C ASP A 138 1.58 5.48 -4.66
N GLY A 139 0.44 5.69 -3.99
CA GLY A 139 0.39 6.29 -2.66
C GLY A 139 1.07 5.40 -1.60
N HIS A 140 0.82 4.10 -1.65
CA HIS A 140 1.48 3.12 -0.75
C HIS A 140 2.99 3.12 -0.98
N THR A 141 3.44 3.13 -2.22
CA THR A 141 4.86 3.22 -2.57
C THR A 141 5.48 4.50 -1.96
N ALA A 142 4.79 5.62 -2.09
CA ALA A 142 5.26 6.90 -1.56
C ALA A 142 5.36 6.88 -0.03
N ILE A 143 4.36 6.33 0.68
CA ILE A 143 4.39 6.28 2.14
C ILE A 143 5.46 5.32 2.67
N VAL A 144 5.63 4.17 2.04
CA VAL A 144 6.68 3.21 2.44
C VAL A 144 8.06 3.81 2.21
N GLN A 145 8.27 4.51 1.09
CA GLN A 145 9.52 5.21 0.83
C GLN A 145 9.79 6.28 1.89
N ALA A 146 8.77 7.06 2.26
CA ALA A 146 8.88 8.09 3.29
C ALA A 146 9.23 7.49 4.66
N GLU A 147 8.60 6.37 5.03
CA GLU A 147 8.90 5.65 6.27
C GLU A 147 10.34 5.13 6.27
N LEU A 148 10.79 4.55 5.15
CA LEU A 148 12.15 4.05 5.00
C LEU A 148 13.18 5.17 5.15
N ASP A 149 12.95 6.31 4.48
CA ASP A 149 13.83 7.47 4.54
C ASP A 149 13.89 8.05 5.96
N TYR A 150 12.73 8.14 6.61
CA TYR A 150 12.64 8.67 7.97
C TYR A 150 13.29 7.73 8.99
N LEU A 151 13.06 6.43 8.90
CA LEU A 151 13.70 5.44 9.77
C LEU A 151 15.21 5.44 9.61
N THR A 152 15.69 5.55 8.37
CA THR A 152 17.15 5.62 8.07
C THR A 152 17.77 6.88 8.69
N ARG A 153 17.07 8.03 8.64
CA ARG A 153 17.57 9.31 9.13
C ARG A 153 17.43 9.48 10.63
N SER A 154 16.25 9.14 11.18
CA SER A 154 15.90 9.42 12.58
C SER A 154 16.01 8.24 13.51
N GLY A 155 15.98 7.02 12.97
CA GLY A 155 15.92 5.79 13.76
C GLY A 155 14.53 5.45 14.29
N THR A 156 13.48 6.16 13.84
CA THR A 156 12.10 5.90 14.27
C THR A 156 11.16 5.90 13.07
N PHE A 157 9.98 5.28 13.27
CA PHE A 157 8.85 5.38 12.36
C PHE A 157 8.03 6.63 12.67
N PHE A 158 7.19 7.06 11.73
CA PHE A 158 6.15 8.06 11.98
C PHE A 158 4.78 7.44 11.70
N ASP A 159 3.75 7.93 12.40
CA ASP A 159 2.36 7.50 12.15
C ASP A 159 1.72 8.48 11.17
N PHE A 160 1.61 8.07 9.90
CA PHE A 160 1.07 8.92 8.84
C PHE A 160 -0.41 9.29 9.08
N ARG A 161 -1.14 8.52 9.89
CA ARG A 161 -2.54 8.83 10.21
C ARG A 161 -2.67 10.10 11.05
N GLU A 162 -1.65 10.43 11.83
CA GLU A 162 -1.64 11.65 12.62
C GLU A 162 -1.62 12.91 11.74
N PHE A 163 -1.11 12.79 10.50
CA PHE A 163 -1.04 13.93 9.59
C PHE A 163 -2.40 14.42 9.10
N THR A 164 -3.44 13.63 9.23
CA THR A 164 -4.80 13.98 8.80
C THR A 164 -5.72 14.38 9.94
N LEU A 165 -5.28 14.27 11.20
CA LEU A 165 -6.10 14.59 12.37
C LEU A 165 -6.20 16.09 12.65
N ASP A 166 -5.29 16.90 12.08
CA ASP A 166 -5.19 18.34 12.34
C ASP A 166 -5.87 19.20 11.24
N ASP A 167 -6.57 18.56 10.33
CA ASP A 167 -7.32 19.27 9.25
C ASP A 167 -8.71 19.69 9.69
#